data_94d89d57c161c7d84db1ec1768d80e49
#
_entry.id   94d89d57c161c7d84db1ec1768d80e49
#
_cell.length_a   1.000
_cell.length_b   1.000
_cell.length_c   1.000
_cell.angle_alpha   90.00
_cell.angle_beta   90.00
_cell.angle_gamma   90.00
#
_symmetry.space_group_name_H-M   'P 1'
#
loop_
_entity.id
_entity.type
_entity.pdbx_description
1 polymer ?
#
loop_
_entity_poly.entity_id
_entity_poly.type
_entity_poly.pdbx_seq_one_letter_code
_entity_poly.pdbx_strand_id
1 'polypeptide(L)'
;MPPLKGLGIRRDAYTQRFRAGLISFALRAIGSDMTDPSQKIGLIAGNGKFPLLVLDAARSQGMQVVVAAIKEEASPEIEQRGAVAVYWLSLGELSRLIDTFKQEGVTRAIMAGQVKHKQIFSNIKPDWKLAKLLLSLTTRNTDSLIGAIGKVLGEEGITLMNSTALLEPMLASEGVLTRRGPTDSEQTNITYGRAVAHHLSRFDIGQTVVIAEAACVAVEAMEGTDVTILRAGEIMKSPSLGKEPSILSRGLTVVKVAKPNQDMRFDVPVVGLKTIATMKQAGATCLALDAGRCLLLDREALLSAANEAGICVVAETPVSHIPHHYVPLFLPKDLRVLNRGFTRISRIPL
;
A
#
# COMPACT_ATOMS: atom_id res chain seq x y z
N MET A 1 42.73 40.96 -25.04
CA MET A 1 42.59 39.89 -24.05
C MET A 1 41.27 39.19 -24.32
N PRO A 2 41.24 37.89 -24.66
CA PRO A 2 40.00 37.14 -24.89
C PRO A 2 39.49 36.54 -23.57
N PRO A 3 38.16 36.27 -23.44
CA PRO A 3 37.58 35.73 -22.22
C PRO A 3 37.77 34.22 -22.12
N LEU A 4 38.05 33.78 -20.91
CA LEU A 4 38.16 32.35 -20.53
C LEU A 4 36.82 31.64 -20.62
N LYS A 5 36.75 30.65 -21.50
CA LYS A 5 35.62 29.70 -21.58
C LYS A 5 35.75 28.61 -20.50
N GLY A 6 34.65 28.36 -19.87
CA GLY A 6 34.11 27.29 -19.08
C GLY A 6 34.89 26.02 -18.82
N LEU A 7 35.03 25.71 -17.53
CA LEU A 7 35.16 24.35 -17.02
C LEU A 7 33.79 23.91 -16.46
N GLY A 8 33.04 23.22 -17.31
CA GLY A 8 31.85 22.48 -16.88
C GLY A 8 32.28 21.23 -16.13
N ILE A 9 32.06 21.22 -14.81
CA ILE A 9 32.39 20.10 -13.94
C ILE A 9 31.32 19.01 -14.18
N ARG A 10 31.77 17.93 -14.83
CA ARG A 10 30.99 16.67 -14.90
C ARG A 10 30.94 16.01 -13.49
N ARG A 11 30.03 16.45 -12.63
CA ARG A 11 29.82 15.84 -11.29
C ARG A 11 28.72 14.76 -11.28
N ASP A 12 27.88 14.68 -12.30
CA ASP A 12 26.67 13.83 -12.21
C ASP A 12 26.86 12.36 -12.61
N ALA A 13 27.81 12.05 -13.49
CA ALA A 13 27.99 10.68 -13.98
C ALA A 13 28.70 9.75 -12.98
N TYR A 14 29.54 10.28 -12.10
CA TYR A 14 30.27 9.48 -11.10
C TYR A 14 29.37 9.10 -9.91
N THR A 15 28.52 10.02 -9.47
CA THR A 15 27.61 9.82 -8.35
C THR A 15 26.47 8.86 -8.69
N GLN A 16 25.99 8.88 -9.95
CA GLN A 16 24.96 7.93 -10.42
C GLN A 16 25.52 6.52 -10.58
N ARG A 17 26.75 6.35 -11.08
CA ARG A 17 27.39 5.02 -11.17
C ARG A 17 27.72 4.43 -9.81
N PHE A 18 28.08 5.23 -8.82
CA PHE A 18 28.36 4.77 -7.44
C PHE A 18 27.06 4.36 -6.72
N ARG A 19 25.96 5.11 -6.90
CA ARG A 19 24.64 4.75 -6.36
C ARG A 19 24.08 3.50 -7.04
N ALA A 20 24.18 3.38 -8.36
CA ALA A 20 23.74 2.19 -9.08
C ALA A 20 24.56 0.94 -8.69
N GLY A 21 25.88 1.10 -8.45
CA GLY A 21 26.75 0.02 -7.98
C GLY A 21 26.42 -0.45 -6.54
N LEU A 22 26.15 0.48 -5.63
CA LEU A 22 25.76 0.17 -4.24
C LEU A 22 24.38 -0.47 -4.16
N ILE A 23 23.42 0.00 -4.96
CA ILE A 23 22.07 -0.61 -5.05
C ILE A 23 22.18 -2.00 -5.68
N SER A 24 22.98 -2.19 -6.73
CA SER A 24 23.24 -3.49 -7.35
C SER A 24 23.99 -4.45 -6.41
N PHE A 25 24.89 -3.96 -5.56
CA PHE A 25 25.59 -4.77 -4.57
C PHE A 25 24.67 -5.14 -3.39
N ALA A 26 23.84 -4.22 -2.92
CA ALA A 26 22.83 -4.49 -1.89
C ALA A 26 21.75 -5.45 -2.40
N LEU A 27 21.31 -5.30 -3.64
CA LEU A 27 20.37 -6.23 -4.29
C LEU A 27 20.99 -7.61 -4.52
N ARG A 28 22.30 -7.71 -4.83
CA ARG A 28 23.02 -8.99 -4.92
C ARG A 28 23.23 -9.64 -3.55
N ALA A 29 23.48 -8.88 -2.49
CA ALA A 29 23.63 -9.41 -1.14
C ALA A 29 22.29 -9.94 -0.57
N ILE A 30 21.16 -9.33 -0.94
CA ILE A 30 19.81 -9.82 -0.59
C ILE A 30 19.39 -10.95 -1.53
N GLY A 31 19.79 -10.91 -2.81
CA GLY A 31 19.40 -11.89 -3.84
C GLY A 31 20.17 -13.21 -3.78
N SER A 32 21.41 -13.22 -3.27
CA SER A 32 22.22 -14.43 -3.25
C SER A 32 21.78 -15.46 -2.20
N ASP A 33 21.06 -15.01 -1.17
CA ASP A 33 20.51 -15.90 -0.12
C ASP A 33 19.08 -16.40 -0.45
N MET A 34 18.44 -15.81 -1.49
CA MET A 34 17.08 -16.17 -1.90
C MET A 34 17.02 -17.27 -3.00
N THR A 35 18.12 -17.60 -3.64
CA THR A 35 18.15 -18.45 -4.85
C THR A 35 18.67 -19.87 -4.62
N ASP A 36 18.75 -20.35 -3.38
CA ASP A 36 19.02 -21.76 -3.13
C ASP A 36 17.75 -22.59 -3.41
N PRO A 37 17.70 -23.36 -4.52
CA PRO A 37 16.52 -24.16 -4.88
C PRO A 37 16.20 -25.26 -3.87
N SER A 38 17.14 -25.58 -2.97
CA SER A 38 16.93 -26.55 -1.91
C SER A 38 16.21 -26.01 -0.70
N GLN A 39 16.10 -24.67 -0.58
CA GLN A 39 15.52 -24.01 0.58
C GLN A 39 14.01 -23.87 0.42
N LYS A 40 13.26 -24.50 1.32
CA LYS A 40 11.81 -24.37 1.38
C LYS A 40 11.42 -23.01 1.97
N ILE A 41 10.41 -22.37 1.35
CA ILE A 41 9.78 -21.14 1.87
C ILE A 41 8.38 -21.48 2.37
N GLY A 42 7.99 -20.91 3.51
CA GLY A 42 6.64 -21.00 4.04
C GLY A 42 5.74 -19.91 3.44
N LEU A 43 4.50 -20.24 3.12
CA LEU A 43 3.47 -19.28 2.76
C LEU A 43 2.29 -19.42 3.73
N ILE A 44 2.06 -18.41 4.56
CA ILE A 44 0.85 -18.28 5.39
C ILE A 44 -0.20 -17.60 4.52
N ALA A 45 -1.21 -18.37 4.09
CA ALA A 45 -2.17 -17.94 3.09
C ALA A 45 -3.51 -17.58 3.72
N GLY A 46 -3.91 -16.32 3.61
CA GLY A 46 -5.25 -15.80 3.92
C GLY A 46 -6.14 -15.69 2.68
N ASN A 47 -7.12 -14.78 2.74
CA ASN A 47 -8.11 -14.54 1.71
C ASN A 47 -7.56 -13.73 0.52
N GLY A 48 -8.18 -13.90 -0.65
CA GLY A 48 -7.92 -13.13 -1.86
C GLY A 48 -6.93 -13.78 -2.82
N LYS A 49 -6.59 -13.07 -3.88
CA LYS A 49 -5.67 -13.54 -4.92
C LYS A 49 -4.20 -13.44 -4.54
N PHE A 50 -3.88 -12.61 -3.55
CA PHE A 50 -2.49 -12.31 -3.18
C PHE A 50 -1.68 -13.56 -2.80
N PRO A 51 -2.19 -14.54 -1.98
CA PRO A 51 -1.46 -15.77 -1.72
C PRO A 51 -1.13 -16.59 -2.96
N LEU A 52 -2.07 -16.64 -3.93
CA LEU A 52 -1.86 -17.37 -5.19
C LEU A 52 -0.74 -16.74 -6.00
N LEU A 53 -0.69 -15.40 -6.08
CA LEU A 53 0.36 -14.66 -6.79
C LEU A 53 1.74 -14.89 -6.15
N VAL A 54 1.82 -14.88 -4.81
CA VAL A 54 3.08 -15.19 -4.10
C VAL A 54 3.54 -16.61 -4.38
N LEU A 55 2.63 -17.58 -4.37
CA LEU A 55 2.93 -18.97 -4.67
C LEU A 55 3.43 -19.13 -6.11
N ASP A 56 2.74 -18.55 -7.09
CA ASP A 56 3.13 -18.60 -8.50
C ASP A 56 4.49 -17.93 -8.73
N ALA A 57 4.74 -16.77 -8.11
CA ALA A 57 6.00 -16.06 -8.20
C ALA A 57 7.16 -16.84 -7.58
N ALA A 58 6.97 -17.46 -6.40
CA ALA A 58 7.98 -18.30 -5.77
C ALA A 58 8.35 -19.49 -6.67
N ARG A 59 7.34 -20.16 -7.22
CA ARG A 59 7.55 -21.30 -8.13
C ARG A 59 8.24 -20.93 -9.43
N SER A 60 7.89 -19.78 -10.00
CA SER A 60 8.55 -19.28 -11.23
C SER A 60 10.04 -19.02 -11.01
N GLN A 61 10.44 -18.77 -9.76
CA GLN A 61 11.83 -18.59 -9.33
C GLN A 61 12.49 -19.94 -8.87
N GLY A 62 11.80 -21.08 -9.06
CA GLY A 62 12.33 -22.40 -8.73
C GLY A 62 12.27 -22.77 -7.24
N MET A 63 11.57 -21.97 -6.40
CA MET A 63 11.48 -22.21 -4.96
C MET A 63 10.48 -23.32 -4.62
N GLN A 64 10.79 -24.08 -3.59
CA GLN A 64 9.88 -25.04 -2.98
C GLN A 64 9.01 -24.34 -1.92
N VAL A 65 7.68 -24.38 -2.07
CA VAL A 65 6.76 -23.66 -1.18
C VAL A 65 5.94 -24.64 -0.36
N VAL A 66 5.97 -24.45 0.96
CA VAL A 66 5.09 -25.12 1.93
C VAL A 66 4.00 -24.13 2.35
N VAL A 67 2.76 -24.47 2.11
CA VAL A 67 1.63 -23.57 2.37
C VAL A 67 0.93 -23.94 3.67
N ALA A 68 0.76 -22.96 4.55
CA ALA A 68 -0.16 -22.98 5.70
C ALA A 68 -1.41 -22.16 5.32
N ALA A 69 -2.42 -22.84 4.81
CA ALA A 69 -3.68 -22.23 4.36
C ALA A 69 -4.63 -22.03 5.55
N ILE A 70 -5.09 -20.80 5.78
CA ILE A 70 -6.04 -20.51 6.85
C ILE A 70 -7.43 -20.96 6.41
N LYS A 71 -8.02 -21.89 7.18
CA LYS A 71 -9.38 -22.40 6.96
C LYS A 71 -10.38 -21.25 6.90
N GLU A 72 -11.37 -21.37 6.03
CA GLU A 72 -12.45 -20.39 5.79
C GLU A 72 -11.97 -19.06 5.16
N GLU A 73 -10.65 -18.84 5.02
CA GLU A 73 -10.07 -17.64 4.41
C GLU A 73 -9.39 -17.94 3.10
N ALA A 74 -8.44 -18.89 3.07
CA ALA A 74 -7.67 -19.21 1.87
C ALA A 74 -8.54 -19.88 0.80
N SER A 75 -8.25 -19.55 -0.46
CA SER A 75 -8.91 -20.21 -1.61
C SER A 75 -8.47 -21.67 -1.71
N PRO A 76 -9.41 -22.64 -1.89
CA PRO A 76 -9.06 -24.03 -2.16
C PRO A 76 -8.23 -24.22 -3.44
N GLU A 77 -8.26 -23.26 -4.36
CA GLU A 77 -7.43 -23.23 -5.58
C GLU A 77 -5.92 -23.36 -5.27
N ILE A 78 -5.50 -22.99 -4.06
CA ILE A 78 -4.10 -23.03 -3.65
C ILE A 78 -3.50 -24.45 -3.68
N GLU A 79 -4.33 -25.48 -3.51
CA GLU A 79 -3.90 -26.89 -3.58
C GLU A 79 -3.44 -27.30 -4.99
N GLN A 80 -4.01 -26.66 -6.01
CA GLN A 80 -3.75 -26.97 -7.41
C GLN A 80 -2.61 -26.13 -8.00
N ARG A 81 -2.05 -25.21 -7.23
CA ARG A 81 -1.00 -24.26 -7.68
C ARG A 81 0.43 -24.81 -7.53
N GLY A 82 0.58 -26.11 -7.17
CA GLY A 82 1.87 -26.80 -7.16
C GLY A 82 2.79 -26.42 -6.01
N ALA A 83 2.23 -26.15 -4.83
CA ALA A 83 2.97 -26.18 -3.58
C ALA A 83 3.53 -27.59 -3.31
N VAL A 84 4.65 -27.66 -2.58
CA VAL A 84 5.23 -28.97 -2.17
C VAL A 84 4.32 -29.67 -1.17
N ALA A 85 3.71 -28.89 -0.27
CA ALA A 85 2.73 -29.35 0.70
C ALA A 85 1.75 -28.21 1.04
N VAL A 86 0.49 -28.56 1.32
CA VAL A 86 -0.54 -27.62 1.77
C VAL A 86 -1.15 -28.15 3.06
N TYR A 87 -1.08 -27.35 4.11
CA TYR A 87 -1.63 -27.65 5.43
C TYR A 87 -2.76 -26.66 5.75
N TRP A 88 -3.95 -27.19 5.99
CA TRP A 88 -5.08 -26.38 6.40
C TRP A 88 -5.11 -26.22 7.92
N LEU A 89 -4.95 -24.98 8.38
CA LEU A 89 -4.87 -24.61 9.79
C LEU A 89 -6.00 -23.66 10.16
N SER A 90 -6.52 -23.82 11.38
CA SER A 90 -7.45 -22.84 11.94
C SER A 90 -6.69 -21.61 12.43
N LEU A 91 -7.31 -20.44 12.40
CA LEU A 91 -6.66 -19.17 12.78
C LEU A 91 -6.08 -19.17 14.21
N GLY A 92 -6.58 -20.05 15.10
CA GLY A 92 -6.10 -20.20 16.47
C GLY A 92 -4.89 -21.12 16.67
N GLU A 93 -4.43 -21.83 15.65
CA GLU A 93 -3.44 -22.94 15.74
C GLU A 93 -2.00 -22.45 15.50
N LEU A 94 -1.53 -21.45 16.28
CA LEU A 94 -0.18 -20.87 16.12
C LEU A 94 0.93 -21.91 16.41
N SER A 95 0.76 -22.76 17.43
CA SER A 95 1.72 -23.83 17.75
C SER A 95 1.84 -24.79 16.59
N ARG A 96 0.70 -25.22 16.01
CA ARG A 96 0.68 -26.13 14.89
C ARG A 96 1.31 -25.53 13.61
N LEU A 97 1.11 -24.25 13.37
CA LEU A 97 1.78 -23.53 12.28
C LEU A 97 3.31 -23.61 12.42
N ILE A 98 3.83 -23.31 13.61
CA ILE A 98 5.26 -23.36 13.91
C ILE A 98 5.80 -24.77 13.76
N ASP A 99 5.13 -25.76 14.35
CA ASP A 99 5.55 -27.16 14.31
C ASP A 99 5.57 -27.69 12.87
N THR A 100 4.53 -27.35 12.07
CA THR A 100 4.46 -27.72 10.64
C THR A 100 5.64 -27.13 9.86
N PHE A 101 5.94 -25.84 10.03
CA PHE A 101 7.06 -25.22 9.32
C PHE A 101 8.41 -25.77 9.75
N LYS A 102 8.61 -26.06 11.04
CA LYS A 102 9.83 -26.71 11.53
C LYS A 102 10.01 -28.11 10.98
N GLN A 103 8.96 -28.93 10.98
CA GLN A 103 8.99 -30.30 10.42
C GLN A 103 9.31 -30.30 8.93
N GLU A 104 8.84 -29.29 8.19
CA GLU A 104 9.12 -29.12 6.78
C GLU A 104 10.49 -28.46 6.49
N GLY A 105 11.23 -28.06 7.52
CA GLY A 105 12.51 -27.38 7.36
C GLY A 105 12.40 -25.93 6.87
N VAL A 106 11.25 -25.28 7.07
CA VAL A 106 11.00 -23.89 6.69
C VAL A 106 11.65 -22.94 7.71
N THR A 107 12.56 -22.10 7.25
CA THR A 107 13.22 -21.07 8.07
C THR A 107 12.82 -19.65 7.68
N ARG A 108 12.20 -19.46 6.52
CA ARG A 108 11.70 -18.18 6.02
C ARG A 108 10.25 -18.35 5.57
N ALA A 109 9.40 -17.39 5.91
CA ALA A 109 7.99 -17.43 5.53
C ALA A 109 7.51 -16.09 5.02
N ILE A 110 6.51 -16.11 4.14
CA ILE A 110 5.75 -14.94 3.69
C ILE A 110 4.33 -15.09 4.20
N MET A 111 3.75 -13.97 4.66
CA MET A 111 2.32 -13.88 4.99
C MET A 111 1.63 -13.10 3.88
N ALA A 112 0.60 -13.67 3.28
CA ALA A 112 -0.14 -13.06 2.18
C ALA A 112 -1.65 -13.26 2.31
N GLY A 113 -2.41 -12.26 1.88
CA GLY A 113 -3.87 -12.27 1.94
C GLY A 113 -4.43 -11.64 3.21
N GLN A 114 -5.74 -11.50 3.25
CA GLN A 114 -6.46 -10.89 4.36
C GLN A 114 -7.10 -11.95 5.25
N VAL A 115 -7.29 -11.61 6.52
CA VAL A 115 -8.16 -12.35 7.45
C VAL A 115 -9.26 -11.39 7.91
N LYS A 116 -10.53 -11.82 7.83
CA LYS A 116 -11.67 -10.98 8.18
C LYS A 116 -11.67 -10.60 9.66
N HIS A 117 -11.76 -9.30 9.93
CA HIS A 117 -11.74 -8.76 11.31
C HIS A 117 -12.71 -9.46 12.29
N LYS A 118 -13.90 -9.83 11.82
CA LYS A 118 -14.89 -10.53 12.66
C LYS A 118 -14.40 -11.91 13.13
N GLN A 119 -13.54 -12.57 12.33
CA GLN A 119 -13.04 -13.90 12.69
C GLN A 119 -11.88 -13.83 13.68
N ILE A 120 -11.07 -12.76 13.64
CA ILE A 120 -9.88 -12.62 14.50
C ILE A 120 -10.26 -12.51 15.98
N PHE A 121 -11.41 -11.91 16.33
CA PHE A 121 -11.73 -11.60 17.72
C PHE A 121 -12.98 -12.30 18.27
N SER A 122 -13.83 -12.94 17.44
CA SER A 122 -15.12 -13.46 17.89
C SER A 122 -15.24 -14.99 18.00
N ASN A 123 -14.44 -15.77 17.25
CA ASN A 123 -14.62 -17.22 17.16
C ASN A 123 -13.31 -18.03 17.20
N ILE A 124 -12.19 -17.42 17.59
CA ILE A 124 -10.92 -18.12 17.68
C ILE A 124 -10.88 -18.97 18.95
N LYS A 125 -10.59 -20.26 18.81
CA LYS A 125 -10.12 -21.10 19.91
C LYS A 125 -8.59 -21.07 19.89
N PRO A 126 -7.96 -20.13 20.63
CA PRO A 126 -6.51 -20.00 20.59
C PRO A 126 -5.86 -21.20 21.28
N ASP A 127 -4.79 -21.72 20.69
CA ASP A 127 -3.90 -22.62 21.39
C ASP A 127 -3.10 -21.87 22.47
N TRP A 128 -2.31 -22.61 23.25
CA TRP A 128 -1.55 -22.04 24.37
C TRP A 128 -0.62 -20.89 23.95
N LYS A 129 0.10 -21.05 22.82
CA LYS A 129 1.03 -20.00 22.35
C LYS A 129 0.28 -18.74 21.94
N LEU A 130 -0.79 -18.87 21.18
CA LEU A 130 -1.62 -17.73 20.79
C LEU A 130 -2.34 -17.11 21.97
N ALA A 131 -2.85 -17.89 22.91
CA ALA A 131 -3.49 -17.36 24.12
C ALA A 131 -2.51 -16.52 24.96
N LYS A 132 -1.29 -17.02 25.18
CA LYS A 132 -0.22 -16.28 25.86
C LYS A 132 0.13 -14.98 25.13
N LEU A 133 0.20 -15.02 23.79
CA LEU A 133 0.46 -13.86 22.95
C LEU A 133 -0.64 -12.81 23.12
N LEU A 134 -1.92 -13.20 23.01
CA LEU A 134 -3.07 -12.30 23.16
C LEU A 134 -3.12 -11.62 24.53
N LEU A 135 -2.70 -12.30 25.58
CA LEU A 135 -2.62 -11.73 26.93
C LEU A 135 -1.47 -10.70 27.07
N SER A 136 -0.43 -10.81 26.26
CA SER A 136 0.72 -9.91 26.30
C SER A 136 0.53 -8.62 25.48
N LEU A 137 -0.52 -8.55 24.65
CA LEU A 137 -0.77 -7.38 23.78
C LEU A 137 -1.32 -6.21 24.62
N THR A 138 -0.66 -5.06 24.50
CA THR A 138 -1.13 -3.78 25.08
C THR A 138 -2.25 -3.15 24.26
N THR A 139 -2.21 -3.33 22.96
CA THR A 139 -3.25 -2.86 22.01
C THR A 139 -3.81 -4.05 21.24
N ARG A 140 -5.16 -4.14 21.20
CA ARG A 140 -5.86 -5.23 20.50
C ARG A 140 -6.29 -4.80 19.11
N ASN A 141 -5.32 -4.41 18.26
CA ASN A 141 -5.55 -4.21 16.85
C ASN A 141 -4.87 -5.32 16.04
N THR A 142 -5.24 -5.43 14.77
CA THR A 142 -4.74 -6.47 13.87
C THR A 142 -3.24 -6.37 13.66
N ASP A 143 -2.71 -5.17 13.49
CA ASP A 143 -1.29 -4.93 13.21
C ASP A 143 -0.41 -5.35 14.39
N SER A 144 -0.83 -5.02 15.62
CA SER A 144 -0.14 -5.45 16.84
C SER A 144 -0.12 -6.96 16.99
N LEU A 145 -1.24 -7.63 16.69
CA LEU A 145 -1.35 -9.08 16.75
C LEU A 145 -0.43 -9.75 15.72
N ILE A 146 -0.48 -9.29 14.46
CA ILE A 146 0.33 -9.89 13.39
C ILE A 146 1.81 -9.61 13.62
N GLY A 147 2.17 -8.40 14.07
CA GLY A 147 3.55 -8.06 14.46
C GLY A 147 4.07 -8.96 15.58
N ALA A 148 3.23 -9.25 16.57
CA ALA A 148 3.58 -10.16 17.67
C ALA A 148 3.71 -11.62 17.20
N ILE A 149 2.85 -12.09 16.28
CA ILE A 149 3.00 -13.40 15.62
C ILE A 149 4.34 -13.46 14.88
N GLY A 150 4.69 -12.42 14.12
CA GLY A 150 5.98 -12.34 13.43
C GLY A 150 7.18 -12.42 14.37
N LYS A 151 7.09 -11.82 15.56
CA LYS A 151 8.11 -11.93 16.60
C LYS A 151 8.23 -13.35 17.14
N VAL A 152 7.12 -14.00 17.46
CA VAL A 152 7.10 -15.39 17.94
C VAL A 152 7.67 -16.34 16.89
N LEU A 153 7.33 -16.17 15.61
CA LEU A 153 7.92 -16.94 14.51
C LEU A 153 9.44 -16.75 14.47
N GLY A 154 9.94 -15.52 14.61
CA GLY A 154 11.38 -15.22 14.66
C GLY A 154 12.09 -15.88 15.84
N GLU A 155 11.50 -15.89 17.03
CA GLU A 155 12.02 -16.57 18.23
C GLU A 155 12.09 -18.10 18.03
N GLU A 156 11.22 -18.65 17.16
CA GLU A 156 11.18 -20.07 16.82
C GLU A 156 12.05 -20.42 15.58
N GLY A 157 12.83 -19.44 15.07
CA GLY A 157 13.74 -19.64 13.93
C GLY A 157 13.12 -19.51 12.56
N ILE A 158 11.88 -18.94 12.46
CA ILE A 158 11.17 -18.71 11.20
C ILE A 158 11.11 -17.20 10.95
N THR A 159 11.92 -16.70 10.02
CA THR A 159 11.97 -15.28 9.67
C THR A 159 10.79 -14.90 8.77
N LEU A 160 9.94 -13.97 9.21
CA LEU A 160 8.87 -13.42 8.39
C LEU A 160 9.44 -12.39 7.42
N MET A 161 9.34 -12.69 6.13
CA MET A 161 9.85 -11.85 5.04
C MET A 161 8.83 -10.80 4.61
N ASN A 162 9.29 -9.80 3.85
CA ASN A 162 8.41 -8.87 3.17
C ASN A 162 7.46 -9.62 2.21
N SER A 163 6.15 -9.36 2.31
CA SER A 163 5.13 -10.03 1.50
C SER A 163 5.29 -9.79 0.00
N THR A 164 5.94 -8.70 -0.39
CA THR A 164 6.17 -8.34 -1.79
C THR A 164 7.54 -8.74 -2.31
N ALA A 165 8.38 -9.42 -1.51
CA ALA A 165 9.77 -9.76 -1.88
C ALA A 165 9.87 -10.54 -3.21
N LEU A 166 8.84 -11.32 -3.54
CA LEU A 166 8.77 -12.10 -4.78
C LEU A 166 7.92 -11.41 -5.87
N LEU A 167 7.35 -10.25 -5.60
CA LEU A 167 6.39 -9.54 -6.44
C LEU A 167 6.86 -8.13 -6.85
N GLU A 168 8.17 -7.86 -6.80
CA GLU A 168 8.72 -6.55 -7.19
C GLU A 168 8.22 -6.05 -8.57
N PRO A 169 8.08 -6.89 -9.62
CA PRO A 169 7.56 -6.44 -10.90
C PRO A 169 6.11 -5.94 -10.86
N MET A 170 5.36 -6.34 -9.83
CA MET A 170 3.96 -5.94 -9.62
C MET A 170 3.83 -4.69 -8.76
N LEU A 171 4.91 -4.19 -8.15
CA LEU A 171 4.89 -2.91 -7.44
C LEU A 171 4.78 -1.75 -8.43
N ALA A 172 4.08 -0.70 -8.00
CA ALA A 172 3.99 0.53 -8.78
C ALA A 172 5.40 1.14 -8.95
N SER A 173 5.91 1.13 -10.18
CA SER A 173 7.19 1.79 -10.50
C SER A 173 7.01 3.31 -10.54
N GLU A 174 8.06 4.07 -10.21
CA GLU A 174 8.01 5.54 -10.25
C GLU A 174 7.70 6.06 -11.65
N GLY A 175 6.87 7.10 -11.72
CA GLY A 175 6.47 7.79 -12.94
C GLY A 175 5.03 7.52 -13.36
N VAL A 176 4.71 7.90 -14.60
CA VAL A 176 3.39 7.68 -15.21
C VAL A 176 3.31 6.25 -15.73
N LEU A 177 2.29 5.51 -15.30
CA LEU A 177 2.11 4.09 -15.63
C LEU A 177 1.12 3.88 -16.79
N THR A 178 0.28 4.85 -17.09
CA THR A 178 -0.72 4.85 -18.16
C THR A 178 -0.26 5.66 -19.36
N ARG A 179 -1.00 5.56 -20.47
CA ARG A 179 -0.68 6.30 -21.71
C ARG A 179 -0.72 7.82 -21.53
N ARG A 180 -1.66 8.34 -20.73
CA ARG A 180 -1.70 9.75 -20.37
C ARG A 180 -1.10 10.01 -18.99
N GLY A 181 -0.46 11.14 -18.85
CA GLY A 181 -0.04 11.69 -17.58
C GLY A 181 -1.16 12.49 -16.88
N PRO A 182 -0.91 12.97 -15.65
CA PRO A 182 -1.81 13.87 -14.96
C PRO A 182 -1.89 15.22 -15.66
N THR A 183 -3.06 15.84 -15.64
CA THR A 183 -3.25 17.25 -16.01
C THR A 183 -2.71 18.15 -14.89
N ASP A 184 -2.55 19.46 -15.14
CA ASP A 184 -2.10 20.41 -14.11
C ASP A 184 -3.02 20.45 -12.90
N SER A 185 -4.33 20.32 -13.12
CA SER A 185 -5.33 20.22 -12.03
C SER A 185 -5.18 18.93 -11.24
N GLU A 186 -5.00 17.79 -11.93
CA GLU A 186 -4.74 16.50 -11.27
C GLU A 186 -3.41 16.53 -10.50
N GLN A 187 -2.36 17.14 -11.03
CA GLN A 187 -1.07 17.29 -10.34
C GLN A 187 -1.20 18.15 -9.07
N THR A 188 -2.00 19.19 -9.11
CA THR A 188 -2.32 20.02 -7.93
C THR A 188 -3.07 19.18 -6.88
N ASN A 189 -4.06 18.39 -7.33
CA ASN A 189 -4.80 17.48 -6.46
C ASN A 189 -3.88 16.39 -5.85
N ILE A 190 -2.94 15.84 -6.62
CA ILE A 190 -1.96 14.85 -6.15
C ILE A 190 -1.11 15.44 -5.03
N THR A 191 -0.54 16.63 -5.26
CA THR A 191 0.34 17.30 -4.29
C THR A 191 -0.39 17.55 -2.97
N TYR A 192 -1.61 18.10 -3.03
CA TYR A 192 -2.44 18.34 -1.85
C TYR A 192 -2.87 17.02 -1.18
N GLY A 193 -3.37 16.07 -1.98
CA GLY A 193 -3.87 14.78 -1.49
C GLY A 193 -2.80 13.94 -0.82
N ARG A 194 -1.56 13.93 -1.33
CA ARG A 194 -0.44 13.23 -0.68
C ARG A 194 -0.13 13.81 0.69
N ALA A 195 -0.12 15.15 0.82
CA ALA A 195 0.07 15.79 2.12
C ALA A 195 -1.03 15.40 3.11
N VAL A 196 -2.30 15.43 2.70
CA VAL A 196 -3.45 15.02 3.54
C VAL A 196 -3.34 13.54 3.90
N ALA A 197 -3.17 12.64 2.92
CA ALA A 197 -3.14 11.20 3.13
C ALA A 197 -2.00 10.78 4.08
N HIS A 198 -0.80 11.33 3.91
CA HIS A 198 0.32 11.06 4.81
C HIS A 198 0.09 11.54 6.24
N HIS A 199 -0.60 12.68 6.45
CA HIS A 199 -0.94 13.12 7.79
C HIS A 199 -1.98 12.21 8.45
N LEU A 200 -3.04 11.82 7.73
CA LEU A 200 -4.09 10.94 8.24
C LEU A 200 -3.57 9.53 8.53
N SER A 201 -2.68 9.01 7.68
CA SER A 201 -2.10 7.68 7.86
C SER A 201 -1.23 7.56 9.11
N ARG A 202 -0.71 8.66 9.66
CA ARG A 202 0.00 8.68 10.97
C ARG A 202 -0.92 8.35 12.15
N PHE A 203 -2.21 8.64 12.01
CA PHE A 203 -3.23 8.36 13.04
C PHE A 203 -3.92 7.02 12.81
N ASP A 204 -3.47 6.24 11.83
CA ASP A 204 -4.08 4.97 11.43
C ASP A 204 -5.58 5.07 11.07
N ILE A 205 -6.02 6.25 10.59
CA ILE A 205 -7.41 6.48 10.17
C ILE A 205 -7.66 5.77 8.84
N GLY A 206 -6.76 5.92 7.87
CA GLY A 206 -6.83 5.38 6.52
C GLY A 206 -5.61 5.82 5.72
N GLN A 207 -5.56 5.39 4.47
CA GLN A 207 -4.43 5.67 3.58
C GLN A 207 -4.84 6.16 2.19
N THR A 208 -6.16 6.35 1.96
CA THR A 208 -6.71 6.85 0.70
C THR A 208 -7.52 8.11 0.95
N VAL A 209 -7.31 9.12 0.11
CA VAL A 209 -8.14 10.32 0.06
C VAL A 209 -8.59 10.60 -1.37
N VAL A 210 -9.74 11.23 -1.52
CA VAL A 210 -10.27 11.64 -2.83
C VAL A 210 -10.35 13.15 -2.87
N ILE A 211 -9.74 13.75 -3.88
CA ILE A 211 -9.51 15.18 -4.01
C ILE A 211 -10.21 15.72 -5.27
N ALA A 212 -10.81 16.88 -5.16
CA ALA A 212 -11.25 17.67 -6.30
C ALA A 212 -10.91 19.14 -6.04
N GLU A 213 -10.39 19.87 -7.04
CA GLU A 213 -10.07 21.31 -6.96
C GLU A 213 -9.25 21.69 -5.71
N ALA A 214 -8.24 20.90 -5.39
CA ALA A 214 -7.41 21.01 -4.18
C ALA A 214 -8.22 21.00 -2.85
N ALA A 215 -9.42 20.40 -2.87
CA ALA A 215 -10.24 20.17 -1.69
C ALA A 215 -10.42 18.67 -1.43
N CYS A 216 -10.37 18.26 -0.16
CA CYS A 216 -10.61 16.86 0.21
C CYS A 216 -12.11 16.56 0.22
N VAL A 217 -12.56 15.71 -0.70
CA VAL A 217 -13.97 15.30 -0.85
C VAL A 217 -14.31 14.13 0.08
N ALA A 218 -13.40 13.15 0.17
CA ALA A 218 -13.58 11.98 1.02
C ALA A 218 -12.25 11.46 1.57
N VAL A 219 -12.31 10.88 2.76
CA VAL A 219 -11.19 10.23 3.46
C VAL A 219 -11.61 8.80 3.75
N GLU A 220 -10.72 7.86 3.43
CA GLU A 220 -10.89 6.45 3.82
C GLU A 220 -10.74 6.30 5.33
N ALA A 221 -11.65 5.56 5.93
CA ALA A 221 -11.54 5.06 7.29
C ALA A 221 -11.79 3.53 7.29
N MET A 222 -12.74 3.05 8.08
CA MET A 222 -13.02 1.61 8.18
C MET A 222 -13.79 1.03 6.98
N GLU A 223 -14.38 1.89 6.13
CA GLU A 223 -15.17 1.47 4.96
C GLU A 223 -14.32 0.92 3.82
N GLY A 224 -13.02 1.29 3.76
CA GLY A 224 -12.09 0.87 2.72
C GLY A 224 -12.13 1.71 1.44
N THR A 225 -11.08 1.57 0.63
CA THR A 225 -10.78 2.41 -0.54
C THR A 225 -11.96 2.51 -1.53
N ASP A 226 -12.54 1.38 -1.94
CA ASP A 226 -13.58 1.37 -2.99
C ASP A 226 -14.84 2.12 -2.55
N VAL A 227 -15.28 1.94 -1.30
CA VAL A 227 -16.46 2.62 -0.75
C VAL A 227 -16.21 4.12 -0.62
N THR A 228 -15.01 4.51 -0.20
CA THR A 228 -14.60 5.92 -0.12
C THR A 228 -14.66 6.60 -1.49
N ILE A 229 -14.17 5.92 -2.55
CA ILE A 229 -14.22 6.44 -3.92
C ILE A 229 -15.67 6.63 -4.39
N LEU A 230 -16.55 5.65 -4.15
CA LEU A 230 -17.97 5.75 -4.52
C LEU A 230 -18.66 6.89 -3.78
N ARG A 231 -18.43 7.02 -2.47
CA ARG A 231 -18.96 8.10 -1.66
C ARG A 231 -18.53 9.48 -2.17
N ALA A 232 -17.25 9.62 -2.57
CA ALA A 232 -16.79 10.86 -3.20
C ALA A 232 -17.55 11.17 -4.49
N GLY A 233 -17.77 10.17 -5.35
CA GLY A 233 -18.57 10.33 -6.57
C GLY A 233 -20.01 10.73 -6.30
N GLU A 234 -20.63 10.19 -5.25
CA GLU A 234 -21.99 10.56 -4.81
C GLU A 234 -22.06 12.00 -4.29
N ILE A 235 -21.09 12.40 -3.46
CA ILE A 235 -20.98 13.77 -2.95
C ILE A 235 -20.92 14.76 -4.13
N MET A 236 -20.08 14.48 -5.13
CA MET A 236 -19.92 15.37 -6.29
C MET A 236 -21.15 15.46 -7.18
N LYS A 237 -22.03 14.46 -7.15
CA LYS A 237 -23.31 14.47 -7.90
C LYS A 237 -24.45 15.08 -7.12
N SER A 238 -24.24 15.45 -5.84
CA SER A 238 -25.31 15.95 -4.99
C SER A 238 -25.79 17.34 -5.43
N PRO A 239 -27.11 17.55 -5.60
CA PRO A 239 -27.67 18.87 -5.94
C PRO A 239 -27.39 19.95 -4.91
N SER A 240 -27.03 19.59 -3.68
CA SER A 240 -26.72 20.53 -2.58
C SER A 240 -25.43 21.32 -2.81
N LEU A 241 -24.57 20.90 -3.74
CA LEU A 241 -23.33 21.60 -4.09
C LEU A 241 -23.52 22.73 -5.11
N GLY A 242 -24.78 23.07 -5.45
CA GLY A 242 -25.12 24.15 -6.35
C GLY A 242 -25.37 23.70 -7.79
N LYS A 243 -26.15 24.48 -8.54
CA LYS A 243 -26.51 24.22 -9.94
C LYS A 243 -25.42 24.65 -10.95
N GLU A 244 -24.30 25.20 -10.46
CA GLU A 244 -23.23 25.68 -11.33
C GLU A 244 -22.34 24.49 -11.73
N PRO A 245 -22.37 24.04 -13.00
CA PRO A 245 -21.55 22.92 -13.48
C PRO A 245 -20.04 23.22 -13.49
N SER A 246 -19.66 24.48 -13.26
CA SER A 246 -18.33 24.98 -13.61
C SER A 246 -17.21 24.65 -12.62
N ILE A 247 -17.54 24.42 -11.35
CA ILE A 247 -16.49 24.15 -10.32
C ILE A 247 -16.25 22.65 -10.14
N LEU A 248 -17.26 21.82 -10.39
CA LEU A 248 -17.22 20.38 -10.10
C LEU A 248 -17.11 19.49 -11.34
N SER A 249 -16.90 20.06 -12.53
CA SER A 249 -16.74 19.31 -13.79
C SER A 249 -15.35 18.67 -13.96
N ARG A 250 -14.41 18.99 -13.08
CA ARG A 250 -13.05 18.44 -13.12
C ARG A 250 -13.00 17.13 -12.31
N GLY A 251 -12.41 16.13 -12.92
CA GLY A 251 -12.43 14.76 -12.39
C GLY A 251 -11.85 14.62 -10.99
N LEU A 252 -12.33 13.63 -10.25
CA LEU A 252 -11.80 13.25 -8.95
C LEU A 252 -10.41 12.63 -9.09
N THR A 253 -9.50 13.03 -8.20
CA THR A 253 -8.17 12.42 -8.04
C THR A 253 -8.16 11.56 -6.79
N VAL A 254 -7.89 10.28 -6.95
CA VAL A 254 -7.70 9.33 -5.85
C VAL A 254 -6.22 9.30 -5.50
N VAL A 255 -5.89 9.51 -4.23
CA VAL A 255 -4.51 9.43 -3.73
C VAL A 255 -4.44 8.35 -2.67
N LYS A 256 -3.63 7.32 -2.90
CA LYS A 256 -3.42 6.21 -1.96
C LYS A 256 -1.93 6.10 -1.63
N VAL A 257 -1.59 6.28 -0.36
CA VAL A 257 -0.22 6.25 0.15
C VAL A 257 0.02 5.01 1.00
N ALA A 258 1.29 4.67 1.23
CA ALA A 258 1.65 3.74 2.27
C ALA A 258 1.71 4.46 3.63
N LYS A 259 1.27 3.79 4.70
CA LYS A 259 1.41 4.34 6.06
C LYS A 259 2.89 4.49 6.42
N PRO A 260 3.30 5.51 7.20
CA PRO A 260 4.71 5.74 7.55
C PRO A 260 5.39 4.54 8.21
N ASN A 261 4.64 3.84 9.06
CA ASN A 261 5.11 2.67 9.81
C ASN A 261 4.54 1.36 9.25
N GLN A 262 4.14 1.35 7.97
CA GLN A 262 3.56 0.16 7.36
C GLN A 262 4.56 -0.99 7.34
N ASP A 263 4.19 -2.08 7.98
CA ASP A 263 4.99 -3.29 7.98
C ASP A 263 4.70 -4.13 6.72
N MET A 264 5.56 -3.98 5.72
CA MET A 264 5.43 -4.65 4.42
C MET A 264 5.50 -6.18 4.51
N ARG A 265 5.74 -6.75 5.69
CA ARG A 265 5.69 -8.20 5.89
C ARG A 265 4.26 -8.73 5.88
N PHE A 266 3.24 -7.87 6.11
CA PHE A 266 1.84 -8.30 6.18
C PHE A 266 0.82 -7.22 5.79
N ASP A 267 1.18 -5.94 5.81
CA ASP A 267 0.28 -4.84 5.43
C ASP A 267 0.83 -4.14 4.19
N VAL A 268 0.31 -4.52 3.02
CA VAL A 268 0.73 -3.97 1.73
C VAL A 268 -0.45 -3.25 1.10
N PRO A 269 -0.32 -1.96 0.73
CA PRO A 269 -1.33 -1.29 -0.06
C PRO A 269 -1.52 -1.99 -1.41
N VAL A 270 -2.77 -2.29 -1.74
CA VAL A 270 -3.10 -3.01 -2.97
C VAL A 270 -4.10 -2.21 -3.78
N VAL A 271 -3.92 -2.21 -5.10
CA VAL A 271 -4.88 -1.72 -6.10
C VAL A 271 -5.14 -2.84 -7.11
N GLY A 272 -6.41 -3.07 -7.45
CA GLY A 272 -6.83 -4.08 -8.42
C GLY A 272 -7.82 -3.54 -9.45
N LEU A 273 -8.22 -4.39 -10.39
CA LEU A 273 -9.20 -4.06 -11.43
C LEU A 273 -10.51 -3.49 -10.87
N LYS A 274 -10.94 -3.98 -9.70
CA LYS A 274 -12.14 -3.49 -9.03
C LYS A 274 -12.02 -2.01 -8.69
N THR A 275 -10.86 -1.56 -8.22
CA THR A 275 -10.63 -0.14 -7.88
C THR A 275 -10.74 0.73 -9.14
N ILE A 276 -10.20 0.29 -10.30
CA ILE A 276 -10.34 1.02 -11.56
C ILE A 276 -11.81 1.10 -12.00
N ALA A 277 -12.56 0.00 -11.89
CA ALA A 277 -13.99 -0.01 -12.18
C ALA A 277 -14.77 0.94 -11.27
N THR A 278 -14.45 0.94 -9.98
CA THR A 278 -15.02 1.85 -8.97
C THR A 278 -14.70 3.31 -9.29
N MET A 279 -13.47 3.63 -9.68
CA MET A 279 -13.07 4.97 -10.10
C MET A 279 -13.86 5.44 -11.32
N LYS A 280 -14.00 4.58 -12.34
CA LYS A 280 -14.83 4.86 -13.52
C LYS A 280 -16.26 5.19 -13.13
N GLN A 281 -16.88 4.40 -12.26
CA GLN A 281 -18.26 4.61 -11.76
C GLN A 281 -18.41 5.94 -11.00
N ALA A 282 -17.40 6.30 -10.20
CA ALA A 282 -17.38 7.52 -9.41
C ALA A 282 -17.03 8.78 -10.22
N GLY A 283 -16.54 8.65 -11.46
CA GLY A 283 -16.05 9.75 -12.28
C GLY A 283 -14.64 10.22 -11.90
N ALA A 284 -13.86 9.36 -11.25
CA ALA A 284 -12.47 9.66 -10.95
C ALA A 284 -11.56 9.45 -12.17
N THR A 285 -10.66 10.41 -12.40
CA THR A 285 -9.84 10.46 -13.62
C THR A 285 -8.35 10.23 -13.36
N CYS A 286 -7.91 10.28 -12.10
CA CYS A 286 -6.51 10.11 -11.74
C CYS A 286 -6.36 9.28 -10.46
N LEU A 287 -5.36 8.37 -10.47
CA LEU A 287 -4.91 7.58 -9.32
C LEU A 287 -3.43 7.85 -9.06
N ALA A 288 -3.12 8.38 -7.91
CA ALA A 288 -1.75 8.60 -7.45
C ALA A 288 -1.38 7.62 -6.33
N LEU A 289 -0.19 7.02 -6.44
CA LEU A 289 0.30 5.96 -5.56
C LEU A 289 1.69 6.27 -5.03
N ASP A 290 2.09 5.61 -3.94
CA ASP A 290 3.48 5.57 -3.51
C ASP A 290 4.26 4.52 -4.30
N ALA A 291 5.30 4.95 -5.00
CA ALA A 291 6.18 4.10 -5.79
C ALA A 291 6.93 3.11 -4.90
N GLY A 292 7.05 1.86 -5.39
CA GLY A 292 7.73 0.77 -4.68
C GLY A 292 7.00 0.26 -3.43
N ARG A 293 5.80 0.79 -3.11
CA ARG A 293 5.05 0.44 -1.89
C ARG A 293 3.61 -0.02 -2.13
N CYS A 294 3.07 0.19 -3.33
CA CYS A 294 1.73 -0.22 -3.69
C CYS A 294 1.78 -1.37 -4.71
N LEU A 295 1.09 -2.47 -4.41
CA LEU A 295 0.99 -3.62 -5.29
C LEU A 295 -0.16 -3.43 -6.28
N LEU A 296 0.11 -3.63 -7.57
CA LEU A 296 -0.86 -3.59 -8.65
C LEU A 296 -1.24 -5.03 -9.02
N LEU A 297 -2.39 -5.50 -8.53
CA LEU A 297 -2.89 -6.84 -8.85
C LEU A 297 -3.32 -6.91 -10.32
N ASP A 298 -2.86 -7.94 -11.02
CA ASP A 298 -3.10 -8.11 -12.46
C ASP A 298 -2.65 -6.84 -13.23
N ARG A 299 -1.41 -6.37 -12.99
CA ARG A 299 -0.87 -5.06 -13.41
C ARG A 299 -1.20 -4.71 -14.86
N GLU A 300 -0.98 -5.62 -15.80
CA GLU A 300 -1.22 -5.35 -17.22
C GLU A 300 -2.71 -5.11 -17.50
N ALA A 301 -3.58 -5.96 -16.98
CA ALA A 301 -5.02 -5.83 -17.14
C ALA A 301 -5.54 -4.55 -16.45
N LEU A 302 -5.00 -4.22 -15.27
CA LEU A 302 -5.33 -2.99 -14.54
C LEU A 302 -4.97 -1.75 -15.36
N LEU A 303 -3.76 -1.69 -15.89
CA LEU A 303 -3.31 -0.54 -16.69
C LEU A 303 -4.04 -0.44 -18.03
N SER A 304 -4.40 -1.58 -18.65
CA SER A 304 -5.26 -1.57 -19.85
C SER A 304 -6.63 -0.99 -19.53
N ALA A 305 -7.29 -1.46 -18.47
CA ALA A 305 -8.59 -0.95 -18.02
C ALA A 305 -8.55 0.55 -17.66
N ALA A 306 -7.48 1.00 -17.02
CA ALA A 306 -7.28 2.41 -16.72
C ALA A 306 -7.15 3.26 -17.98
N ASN A 307 -6.34 2.79 -18.96
CA ASN A 307 -6.18 3.45 -20.25
C ASN A 307 -7.51 3.52 -21.05
N GLU A 308 -8.29 2.45 -21.05
CA GLU A 308 -9.60 2.41 -21.71
C GLU A 308 -10.62 3.35 -21.05
N ALA A 309 -10.53 3.51 -19.73
CA ALA A 309 -11.36 4.43 -18.95
C ALA A 309 -10.85 5.89 -18.99
N GLY A 310 -9.70 6.18 -19.64
CA GLY A 310 -9.08 7.50 -19.63
C GLY A 310 -8.52 7.91 -18.26
N ILE A 311 -8.31 6.94 -17.36
CA ILE A 311 -7.77 7.18 -16.01
C ILE A 311 -6.25 7.23 -16.07
N CYS A 312 -5.65 8.30 -15.54
CA CYS A 312 -4.22 8.38 -15.29
C CYS A 312 -3.87 7.56 -14.04
N VAL A 313 -2.81 6.75 -14.13
CA VAL A 313 -2.18 6.12 -12.97
C VAL A 313 -0.75 6.60 -12.90
N VAL A 314 -0.37 7.20 -11.77
CA VAL A 314 0.98 7.73 -11.54
C VAL A 314 1.47 7.28 -10.17
N ALA A 315 2.75 6.98 -10.06
CA ALA A 315 3.38 6.66 -8.79
C ALA A 315 4.57 7.60 -8.53
N GLU A 316 4.63 8.14 -7.34
CA GLU A 316 5.69 9.05 -6.92
C GLU A 316 6.45 8.47 -5.72
N THR A 317 7.75 8.75 -5.65
CA THR A 317 8.56 8.34 -4.50
C THR A 317 7.94 8.85 -3.19
N PRO A 318 7.80 8.00 -2.16
CA PRO A 318 7.31 8.44 -0.86
C PRO A 318 8.18 9.55 -0.27
N VAL A 319 7.54 10.63 0.18
CA VAL A 319 8.26 11.75 0.80
C VAL A 319 8.73 11.33 2.17
N SER A 320 10.05 11.23 2.38
CA SER A 320 10.65 10.79 3.65
C SER A 320 10.44 11.77 4.81
N HIS A 321 10.11 13.03 4.50
CA HIS A 321 9.85 14.08 5.49
C HIS A 321 8.83 15.08 4.95
N ILE A 322 7.61 15.06 5.47
CA ILE A 322 6.68 16.16 5.29
C ILE A 322 6.94 17.12 6.45
N PRO A 323 7.37 18.37 6.20
CA PRO A 323 7.61 19.34 7.27
C PRO A 323 6.35 19.52 8.12
N HIS A 324 6.51 19.56 9.44
CA HIS A 324 5.39 19.74 10.40
C HIS A 324 4.58 21.03 10.18
N HIS A 325 5.07 21.94 9.34
CA HIS A 325 4.47 23.23 9.01
C HIS A 325 4.02 23.32 7.55
N TYR A 326 3.58 22.20 6.95
CA TYR A 326 2.97 22.27 5.62
C TYR A 326 1.57 22.93 5.74
N VAL A 327 1.56 24.24 5.90
CA VAL A 327 0.40 25.06 5.55
C VAL A 327 0.38 25.05 4.02
N PRO A 328 -0.70 24.59 3.36
CA PRO A 328 -0.76 24.63 1.90
C PRO A 328 -0.52 26.06 1.43
N LEU A 329 0.59 26.33 0.75
CA LEU A 329 0.90 27.60 0.12
C LEU A 329 -0.05 27.92 -1.06
N PHE A 330 -1.04 27.08 -1.28
CA PHE A 330 -2.06 27.20 -2.33
C PHE A 330 -3.40 27.73 -1.80
N LEU A 331 -3.36 28.74 -0.93
CA LEU A 331 -4.46 29.69 -0.92
C LEU A 331 -4.26 30.56 -2.17
N PRO A 332 -5.24 30.67 -3.10
CA PRO A 332 -5.22 31.66 -4.18
C PRO A 332 -4.84 33.00 -3.58
N LYS A 333 -4.03 33.79 -4.28
CA LYS A 333 -3.53 35.08 -3.76
C LYS A 333 -4.67 35.97 -3.20
N ASP A 334 -5.87 35.77 -3.70
CA ASP A 334 -7.10 36.51 -3.32
C ASP A 334 -7.67 36.08 -1.95
N LEU A 335 -7.42 34.84 -1.46
CA LEU A 335 -7.85 34.42 -0.11
C LEU A 335 -6.91 34.91 1.01
N ARG A 336 -5.70 35.39 0.68
CA ARG A 336 -4.83 36.03 1.68
C ARG A 336 -5.37 37.34 2.22
N VAL A 337 -6.27 37.98 1.49
CA VAL A 337 -6.90 39.25 1.90
C VAL A 337 -8.00 39.01 2.94
N LEU A 338 -8.70 37.87 2.89
CA LEU A 338 -9.78 37.57 3.84
C LEU A 338 -9.27 37.20 5.25
N ASN A 339 -8.05 36.71 5.38
CA ASN A 339 -7.50 36.32 6.69
C ASN A 339 -7.02 37.53 7.54
N ARG A 340 -6.98 38.76 6.98
CA ARG A 340 -6.70 39.96 7.77
C ARG A 340 -7.92 40.50 8.49
N GLY A 341 -9.12 40.00 8.18
CA GLY A 341 -10.39 40.44 8.79
C GLY A 341 -10.82 39.62 10.02
N PHE A 342 -10.28 38.41 10.24
CA PHE A 342 -10.75 37.51 11.30
C PHE A 342 -10.04 37.62 12.66
N THR A 343 -9.09 38.51 12.81
CA THR A 343 -8.38 38.72 14.09
C THR A 343 -9.11 39.65 15.06
N ARG A 344 -10.42 39.95 14.85
CA ARG A 344 -11.15 40.86 15.70
C ARG A 344 -12.51 40.36 16.25
N ILE A 345 -12.65 39.02 16.40
CA ILE A 345 -13.80 38.48 17.14
C ILE A 345 -13.27 37.59 18.27
N SER A 346 -12.67 38.20 19.26
CA SER A 346 -12.43 37.57 20.56
C SER A 346 -12.64 38.60 21.65
N ARG A 347 -13.90 38.93 21.95
CA ARG A 347 -14.39 39.47 23.22
C ARG A 347 -15.93 39.50 23.17
N ILE A 348 -16.57 38.41 23.50
CA ILE A 348 -17.90 38.39 24.07
C ILE A 348 -17.70 37.93 25.52
N PRO A 349 -18.01 38.78 26.51
CA PRO A 349 -18.03 38.35 27.90
C PRO A 349 -19.23 37.44 28.16
N LEU A 350 -19.00 36.42 29.00
CA LEU A 350 -20.04 35.56 29.57
C LEU A 350 -21.04 36.35 30.38
#